data_4beb232853cda863af99b3de80f34f2b
#
_entry.id   4beb232853cda863af99b3de80f34f2b
#
_cell.length_a   1.000
_cell.length_b   1.000
_cell.length_c   1.000
_cell.angle_alpha   90.00
_cell.angle_beta   90.00
_cell.angle_gamma   90.00
#
_symmetry.space_group_name_H-M   'P 1'
#
loop_
_entity.id
_entity.type
_entity.pdbx_description
1 polymer ?
#
loop_
_entity_poly.entity_id
_entity_poly.type
_entity_poly.pdbx_seq_one_letter_code
_entity_poly.pdbx_strand_id
1 'polypeptide(L)'
;MTQKKTSRLRTAIAALAAAGLIAAQMPHAAAESIHDNPLYTGMGILVDRGQEPSAAVHAAPLALVKTAGKWGAVSTTGAAVIAAEYDEIHPYAEGYLLVRQGKKWGVLRADGKQVVPAAYRHIEELTEDRIVVQDADKKWGCYGTDGTLILPVVHRDIVPYHNGAALVQGTDKRWSFYRADGSRLTEKTYAYVGIFSEGLASVMEDKKHVGFIDKTGAEVIAPQYASASIFSEGLAAVEVGGKWGFIDRTGTMVIAPQYREIPMGFSEGLAAVRGKKGLAYIDKTGTQVFAAPYDYALPFHDGLAEVRRKVKSTNFLGAVLTIAAGTAGQFIYDPLMLDDENVKRGYIDKTGTMIVSIKNDYNSTFVDGTALVKVKSRWGCVDRTGAYLVPANYRMMRRFSEDRAAVQDTAELWGYAAKDGSVAIAPTYNAVQDFHEGLAAVVKGGKPFFIDKTGRVPFLLPSTVTEIGMFNEGFAPVKIGDKWGFIDHTGTVVIPPTYNEVRTHQYETDRL
;
A
#
# COMPACT_ATOMS: atom_id res chain seq x y z
N MET A 1 -27.97 -2.69 27.67
CA MET A 1 -26.48 -2.80 27.73
C MET A 1 -25.82 -2.99 26.36
N THR A 2 -26.57 -3.00 25.26
CA THR A 2 -26.07 -3.32 23.89
C THR A 2 -25.75 -2.12 23.02
N GLN A 3 -26.21 -0.93 23.36
CA GLN A 3 -25.97 0.29 22.55
C GLN A 3 -24.64 1.03 22.86
N LYS A 4 -23.99 0.76 24.00
CA LYS A 4 -22.71 1.39 24.35
C LYS A 4 -21.47 0.72 23.73
N LYS A 5 -21.59 -0.52 23.22
CA LYS A 5 -20.47 -1.23 22.58
C LYS A 5 -20.29 -0.83 21.09
N THR A 6 -21.36 -0.49 20.39
CA THR A 6 -21.32 -0.07 18.98
C THR A 6 -20.81 1.36 18.79
N SER A 7 -20.95 2.24 19.79
CA SER A 7 -20.42 3.61 19.70
C SER A 7 -18.90 3.66 19.88
N ARG A 8 -18.32 2.79 20.72
CA ARG A 8 -16.86 2.72 20.93
C ARG A 8 -16.12 2.13 19.73
N LEU A 9 -16.74 1.21 19.00
CA LEU A 9 -16.15 0.66 17.77
C LEU A 9 -16.15 1.70 16.63
N ARG A 10 -17.21 2.51 16.51
CA ARG A 10 -17.27 3.60 15.52
C ARG A 10 -16.30 4.74 15.83
N THR A 11 -16.03 5.02 17.10
CA THR A 11 -15.07 6.05 17.53
C THR A 11 -13.61 5.58 17.34
N ALA A 12 -13.34 4.28 17.46
CA ALA A 12 -12.02 3.72 17.16
C ALA A 12 -11.70 3.73 15.65
N ILE A 13 -12.70 3.49 14.80
CA ILE A 13 -12.55 3.56 13.34
C ILE A 13 -12.39 5.02 12.87
N ALA A 14 -13.05 5.97 13.50
CA ALA A 14 -12.88 7.40 13.20
C ALA A 14 -11.54 7.98 13.67
N ALA A 15 -10.94 7.43 14.73
CA ALA A 15 -9.62 7.84 15.23
C ALA A 15 -8.46 7.29 14.38
N LEU A 16 -8.66 6.17 13.68
CA LEU A 16 -7.69 5.60 12.73
C LEU A 16 -7.67 6.35 11.40
N ALA A 17 -8.79 6.95 11.01
CA ALA A 17 -8.88 7.81 9.81
C ALA A 17 -8.20 9.19 10.00
N ALA A 18 -8.04 9.65 11.25
CA ALA A 18 -7.41 10.93 11.57
C ALA A 18 -5.88 10.84 11.74
N ALA A 19 -5.29 9.65 11.70
CA ALA A 19 -3.87 9.43 11.94
C ALA A 19 -3.02 9.22 10.67
N GLY A 20 -3.55 9.52 9.46
CA GLY A 20 -2.73 9.63 8.25
C GLY A 20 -1.91 8.38 7.87
N LEU A 21 -2.37 7.18 8.23
CA LEU A 21 -1.80 5.91 7.77
C LEU A 21 -2.78 5.31 6.76
N ILE A 22 -2.61 5.65 5.50
CA ILE A 22 -3.20 4.88 4.40
C ILE A 22 -2.34 3.63 4.21
N ALA A 23 -2.60 2.60 4.99
CA ALA A 23 -2.48 1.25 4.47
C ALA A 23 -3.52 1.13 3.36
N ALA A 24 -3.13 0.67 2.19
CA ALA A 24 -4.05 0.42 1.09
C ALA A 24 -5.29 -0.29 1.65
N GLN A 25 -6.42 0.41 1.69
CA GLN A 25 -7.69 -0.19 2.09
C GLN A 25 -8.11 -1.08 0.95
N MET A 26 -7.95 -2.39 1.10
CA MET A 26 -8.75 -3.32 0.31
C MET A 26 -10.22 -3.07 0.65
N PRO A 27 -11.10 -2.82 -0.34
CA PRO A 27 -12.51 -2.61 -0.08
C PRO A 27 -13.11 -3.87 0.56
N HIS A 28 -13.90 -3.69 1.61
CA HIS A 28 -14.51 -4.76 2.40
C HIS A 28 -15.31 -5.82 1.62
N ALA A 29 -15.66 -5.57 0.37
CA ALA A 29 -16.42 -6.52 -0.46
C ALA A 29 -15.52 -7.52 -1.22
N ALA A 30 -14.29 -7.17 -1.56
CA ALA A 30 -13.33 -8.09 -2.18
C ALA A 30 -12.73 -9.04 -1.13
N ALA A 31 -12.60 -8.58 0.11
CA ALA A 31 -12.06 -9.36 1.21
C ALA A 31 -12.86 -10.63 1.53
N GLU A 32 -14.19 -10.59 1.45
CA GLU A 32 -15.02 -11.76 1.76
C GLU A 32 -14.89 -12.90 0.73
N SER A 33 -14.56 -12.61 -0.53
CA SER A 33 -14.43 -13.63 -1.58
C SER A 33 -13.02 -14.21 -1.69
N ILE A 34 -12.00 -13.39 -1.43
CA ILE A 34 -10.60 -13.82 -1.34
C ILE A 34 -10.38 -14.68 -0.08
N HIS A 35 -11.07 -14.39 1.02
CA HIS A 35 -10.98 -15.14 2.28
C HIS A 35 -11.48 -16.58 2.17
N ASP A 36 -12.32 -16.90 1.17
CA ASP A 36 -12.78 -18.25 0.92
C ASP A 36 -11.81 -19.09 0.06
N ASN A 37 -10.70 -18.51 -0.43
CA ASN A 37 -9.71 -19.21 -1.23
C ASN A 37 -8.48 -19.60 -0.38
N PRO A 38 -8.33 -20.89 0.04
CA PRO A 38 -7.24 -21.32 0.92
C PRO A 38 -5.85 -21.17 0.28
N LEU A 39 -5.74 -21.02 -1.04
CA LEU A 39 -4.48 -20.73 -1.72
C LEU A 39 -4.08 -19.26 -1.60
N TYR A 40 -5.01 -18.38 -1.26
CA TYR A 40 -4.77 -16.96 -1.01
C TYR A 40 -4.45 -16.66 0.46
N THR A 41 -5.06 -17.39 1.38
CA THR A 41 -4.94 -17.12 2.82
C THR A 41 -3.62 -17.62 3.44
N GLY A 42 -2.90 -18.49 2.75
CA GLY A 42 -1.55 -18.93 3.17
C GLY A 42 -0.40 -18.09 2.62
N MET A 43 -0.70 -17.12 1.76
CA MET A 43 0.30 -16.29 1.11
C MET A 43 0.30 -14.91 1.76
N GLY A 44 1.32 -14.61 2.56
CA GLY A 44 1.75 -13.24 2.73
C GLY A 44 2.15 -12.73 1.35
N ILE A 45 1.19 -12.17 0.60
CA ILE A 45 1.49 -11.56 -0.69
C ILE A 45 2.31 -10.30 -0.38
N LEU A 46 3.63 -10.44 -0.39
CA LEU A 46 4.49 -9.35 -0.77
C LEU A 46 4.19 -9.13 -2.25
N VAL A 47 3.19 -8.31 -2.55
CA VAL A 47 3.00 -7.79 -3.89
C VAL A 47 4.29 -7.05 -4.17
N ASP A 48 5.16 -7.66 -4.96
CA ASP A 48 6.27 -6.97 -5.56
C ASP A 48 5.65 -5.86 -6.44
N ARG A 49 5.67 -4.63 -5.95
CA ARG A 49 5.26 -3.43 -6.70
C ARG A 49 6.26 -3.10 -7.82
N GLY A 50 7.09 -4.05 -8.21
CA GLY A 50 8.20 -3.93 -9.14
C GLY A 50 7.87 -3.95 -10.62
N GLN A 51 6.62 -3.81 -11.04
CA GLN A 51 6.31 -3.45 -12.41
C GLN A 51 5.71 -2.04 -12.42
N GLU A 52 6.53 -1.08 -12.79
CA GLU A 52 6.08 0.24 -13.23
C GLU A 52 4.98 0.05 -14.30
N PRO A 53 3.86 0.80 -14.25
CA PRO A 53 2.85 0.75 -15.31
C PRO A 53 3.51 1.02 -16.66
N SER A 54 3.16 0.23 -17.67
CA SER A 54 3.69 0.37 -19.01
C SER A 54 3.35 1.77 -19.54
N ALA A 55 4.36 2.51 -19.98
CA ALA A 55 4.29 3.82 -20.62
C ALA A 55 3.34 4.79 -19.88
N ALA A 56 3.86 5.44 -18.84
CA ALA A 56 3.22 6.57 -18.21
C ALA A 56 2.70 7.54 -19.28
N VAL A 57 1.38 7.67 -19.38
CA VAL A 57 0.79 8.80 -20.09
C VAL A 57 1.07 9.99 -19.18
N HIS A 58 2.16 10.73 -19.43
CA HIS A 58 2.41 12.00 -18.76
C HIS A 58 1.22 12.91 -19.07
N ALA A 59 0.23 12.89 -18.20
CA ALA A 59 -0.91 13.78 -18.30
C ALA A 59 -0.43 15.18 -17.98
N ALA A 60 -0.92 16.17 -18.73
CA ALA A 60 -0.69 17.56 -18.39
C ALA A 60 -1.20 17.83 -16.96
N PRO A 61 -0.46 18.64 -16.17
CA PRO A 61 -0.84 18.96 -14.79
C PRO A 61 -2.28 19.46 -14.67
N LEU A 62 -3.03 18.94 -13.70
CA LEU A 62 -4.43 19.28 -13.45
C LEU A 62 -4.67 19.74 -12.01
N ALA A 63 -5.46 20.81 -11.87
CA ALA A 63 -6.05 21.18 -10.59
C ALA A 63 -7.49 20.66 -10.52
N LEU A 64 -7.79 19.86 -9.48
CA LEU A 64 -9.15 19.46 -9.18
C LEU A 64 -9.86 20.60 -8.44
N VAL A 65 -10.98 21.04 -8.99
CA VAL A 65 -11.70 22.24 -8.53
C VAL A 65 -13.18 21.95 -8.30
N LYS A 66 -13.76 22.58 -7.28
CA LYS A 66 -15.18 22.45 -6.98
C LYS A 66 -15.92 23.75 -7.21
N THR A 67 -16.96 23.70 -8.03
CA THR A 67 -17.85 24.83 -8.33
C THR A 67 -19.30 24.39 -8.17
N ALA A 68 -20.12 25.19 -7.51
CA ALA A 68 -21.54 24.89 -7.29
C ALA A 68 -21.80 23.48 -6.69
N GLY A 69 -20.90 23.02 -5.82
CA GLY A 69 -21.02 21.71 -5.14
C GLY A 69 -20.56 20.52 -5.96
N LYS A 70 -20.07 20.72 -7.20
CA LYS A 70 -19.58 19.67 -8.10
C LYS A 70 -18.09 19.83 -8.39
N TRP A 71 -17.41 18.69 -8.51
CA TRP A 71 -16.01 18.61 -8.87
C TRP A 71 -15.81 18.53 -10.39
N GLY A 72 -14.77 19.19 -10.86
CA GLY A 72 -14.21 19.13 -12.19
C GLY A 72 -12.70 19.28 -12.14
N ALA A 73 -12.07 19.48 -13.28
CA ALA A 73 -10.63 19.73 -13.35
C ALA A 73 -10.32 20.84 -14.36
N VAL A 74 -9.28 21.62 -14.04
CA VAL A 74 -8.75 22.68 -14.91
C VAL A 74 -7.26 22.46 -15.14
N SER A 75 -6.75 22.95 -16.26
CA SER A 75 -5.31 22.98 -16.56
C SER A 75 -4.59 24.00 -15.67
N THR A 76 -3.28 24.03 -15.72
CA THR A 76 -2.43 25.04 -15.05
C THR A 76 -2.74 26.49 -15.47
N THR A 77 -3.40 26.68 -16.62
CA THR A 77 -3.85 28.00 -17.09
C THR A 77 -5.28 28.33 -16.67
N GLY A 78 -5.97 27.44 -15.93
CA GLY A 78 -7.36 27.61 -15.54
C GLY A 78 -8.38 27.22 -16.60
N ALA A 79 -7.96 26.70 -17.75
CA ALA A 79 -8.87 26.20 -18.78
C ALA A 79 -9.55 24.90 -18.30
N ALA A 80 -10.88 24.81 -18.45
CA ALA A 80 -11.63 23.61 -18.07
C ALA A 80 -11.22 22.41 -18.95
N VAL A 81 -10.81 21.33 -18.29
CA VAL A 81 -10.47 20.04 -18.92
C VAL A 81 -11.57 19.03 -18.61
N ILE A 82 -12.05 18.99 -17.38
CA ILE A 82 -13.17 18.15 -16.95
C ILE A 82 -14.26 19.07 -16.38
N ALA A 83 -15.48 18.95 -16.92
CA ALA A 83 -16.61 19.74 -16.45
C ALA A 83 -16.91 19.47 -14.98
N ALA A 84 -17.36 20.52 -14.24
CA ALA A 84 -17.73 20.39 -12.83
C ALA A 84 -19.11 19.74 -12.70
N GLU A 85 -19.18 18.42 -12.84
CA GLU A 85 -20.43 17.64 -12.81
C GLU A 85 -20.37 16.44 -11.86
N TYR A 86 -19.21 16.12 -11.29
CA TYR A 86 -19.00 14.96 -10.43
C TYR A 86 -19.21 15.30 -8.95
N ASP A 87 -19.77 14.36 -8.19
CA ASP A 87 -19.90 14.49 -6.73
C ASP A 87 -18.56 14.33 -6.02
N GLU A 88 -17.67 13.50 -6.60
CA GLU A 88 -16.32 13.31 -6.15
C GLU A 88 -15.39 13.05 -7.34
N ILE A 89 -14.14 13.53 -7.23
CA ILE A 89 -13.02 13.18 -8.09
C ILE A 89 -11.81 12.90 -7.19
N HIS A 90 -11.13 11.78 -7.45
CA HIS A 90 -9.91 11.40 -6.77
C HIS A 90 -8.84 10.99 -7.78
N PRO A 91 -7.54 11.19 -7.47
CA PRO A 91 -6.47 10.49 -8.19
C PRO A 91 -6.72 8.98 -8.11
N TYR A 92 -6.50 8.28 -9.22
CA TYR A 92 -6.71 6.83 -9.29
C TYR A 92 -5.41 6.09 -9.64
N ALA A 93 -4.77 6.50 -10.72
CA ALA A 93 -3.44 6.08 -11.15
C ALA A 93 -2.83 7.21 -11.96
N GLU A 94 -1.56 7.12 -12.32
CA GLU A 94 -0.93 8.12 -13.19
C GLU A 94 -1.73 8.30 -14.48
N GLY A 95 -2.17 9.53 -14.77
CA GLY A 95 -2.98 9.88 -15.92
C GLY A 95 -4.47 9.49 -15.84
N TYR A 96 -4.95 8.97 -14.69
CA TYR A 96 -6.35 8.54 -14.51
C TYR A 96 -6.96 9.09 -13.22
N LEU A 97 -8.27 9.35 -13.28
CA LEU A 97 -9.08 9.89 -12.20
C LEU A 97 -10.27 8.98 -11.93
N LEU A 98 -10.50 8.66 -10.67
CA LEU A 98 -11.72 8.01 -10.18
C LEU A 98 -12.78 9.08 -9.99
N VAL A 99 -13.95 8.92 -10.60
CA VAL A 99 -15.05 9.88 -10.55
C VAL A 99 -16.31 9.24 -10.02
N ARG A 100 -17.13 10.03 -9.30
CA ARG A 100 -18.41 9.56 -8.78
C ARG A 100 -19.55 10.48 -9.19
N GLN A 101 -20.65 9.86 -9.67
CA GLN A 101 -21.94 10.52 -9.89
C GLN A 101 -23.04 9.75 -9.12
N GLY A 102 -23.67 10.41 -8.17
CA GLY A 102 -24.59 9.76 -7.24
C GLY A 102 -23.86 8.70 -6.39
N LYS A 103 -24.26 7.43 -6.54
CA LYS A 103 -23.64 6.29 -5.87
C LYS A 103 -22.74 5.45 -6.79
N LYS A 104 -22.46 5.93 -8.00
CA LYS A 104 -21.79 5.17 -9.04
C LYS A 104 -20.44 5.75 -9.36
N TRP A 105 -19.46 4.88 -9.48
CA TRP A 105 -18.10 5.19 -9.81
C TRP A 105 -17.78 4.93 -11.27
N GLY A 106 -16.85 5.68 -11.81
CA GLY A 106 -16.27 5.56 -13.13
C GLY A 106 -14.80 6.00 -13.14
N VAL A 107 -14.15 5.87 -14.28
CA VAL A 107 -12.75 6.30 -14.47
C VAL A 107 -12.68 7.20 -15.69
N LEU A 108 -12.04 8.34 -15.53
CA LEU A 108 -11.64 9.24 -16.62
C LEU A 108 -10.14 9.18 -16.80
N ARG A 109 -9.68 9.40 -18.01
CA ARG A 109 -8.31 9.81 -18.28
C ARG A 109 -8.16 11.30 -17.93
N ALA A 110 -6.97 11.74 -17.61
CA ALA A 110 -6.71 13.13 -17.21
C ALA A 110 -7.08 14.18 -18.28
N ASP A 111 -7.18 13.80 -19.56
CA ASP A 111 -7.68 14.65 -20.63
C ASP A 111 -9.22 14.74 -20.69
N GLY A 112 -9.92 14.15 -19.73
CA GLY A 112 -11.38 14.12 -19.64
C GLY A 112 -12.05 12.99 -20.43
N LYS A 113 -11.29 12.16 -21.16
CA LYS A 113 -11.85 11.00 -21.88
C LYS A 113 -12.35 9.96 -20.89
N GLN A 114 -13.60 9.53 -21.06
CA GLN A 114 -14.16 8.44 -20.26
C GLN A 114 -13.50 7.10 -20.64
N VAL A 115 -12.98 6.39 -19.63
CA VAL A 115 -12.42 5.05 -19.73
C VAL A 115 -13.41 4.03 -19.20
N VAL A 116 -13.95 4.28 -18.01
CA VAL A 116 -15.01 3.46 -17.41
C VAL A 116 -16.20 4.37 -17.12
N PRO A 117 -17.42 4.05 -17.59
CA PRO A 117 -18.59 4.86 -17.30
C PRO A 117 -18.90 4.91 -15.80
N ALA A 118 -19.44 6.02 -15.30
CA ALA A 118 -19.89 6.17 -13.91
C ALA A 118 -21.17 5.31 -13.68
N ALA A 119 -21.03 4.01 -13.72
CA ALA A 119 -22.11 3.03 -13.65
C ALA A 119 -21.92 1.99 -12.53
N TYR A 120 -20.74 1.92 -11.93
CA TYR A 120 -20.33 0.83 -11.04
C TYR A 120 -20.41 1.22 -9.58
N ARG A 121 -20.70 0.23 -8.72
CA ARG A 121 -20.69 0.42 -7.26
C ARG A 121 -19.30 0.45 -6.67
N HIS A 122 -18.36 -0.23 -7.35
CA HIS A 122 -16.98 -0.37 -6.94
C HIS A 122 -16.05 -0.52 -8.13
N ILE A 123 -14.83 0.00 -8.00
CA ILE A 123 -13.73 -0.08 -8.96
C ILE A 123 -12.47 -0.41 -8.16
N GLU A 124 -11.77 -1.48 -8.55
CA GLU A 124 -10.48 -1.88 -7.98
C GLU A 124 -9.34 -1.00 -8.47
N GLU A 125 -8.17 -1.08 -7.83
CA GLU A 125 -6.95 -0.41 -8.30
C GLU A 125 -6.56 -0.85 -9.72
N LEU A 126 -5.94 0.04 -10.47
CA LEU A 126 -5.38 -0.26 -11.79
C LEU A 126 -4.22 -1.24 -11.65
N THR A 127 -4.29 -2.38 -12.32
CA THR A 127 -3.22 -3.38 -12.36
C THR A 127 -3.00 -3.84 -13.80
N GLU A 128 -1.76 -3.83 -14.27
CA GLU A 128 -1.38 -4.30 -15.62
C GLU A 128 -2.30 -3.74 -16.72
N ASP A 129 -2.59 -2.42 -16.69
CA ASP A 129 -3.49 -1.71 -17.62
C ASP A 129 -4.93 -2.24 -17.63
N ARG A 130 -5.38 -2.83 -16.51
CA ARG A 130 -6.72 -3.40 -16.35
C ARG A 130 -7.42 -2.79 -15.15
N ILE A 131 -8.71 -2.49 -15.35
CA ILE A 131 -9.60 -1.86 -14.37
C ILE A 131 -10.72 -2.84 -14.07
N VAL A 132 -10.69 -3.48 -12.92
CA VAL A 132 -11.73 -4.40 -12.46
C VAL A 132 -12.86 -3.61 -11.84
N VAL A 133 -14.10 -3.92 -12.25
CA VAL A 133 -15.30 -3.17 -11.85
C VAL A 133 -16.36 -4.12 -11.28
N GLN A 134 -17.19 -3.61 -10.37
CA GLN A 134 -18.33 -4.32 -9.82
C GLN A 134 -19.63 -3.52 -10.02
N ASP A 135 -20.66 -4.16 -10.56
CA ASP A 135 -21.99 -3.57 -10.74
C ASP A 135 -22.84 -3.59 -9.46
N ALA A 136 -24.08 -3.07 -9.57
CA ALA A 136 -25.05 -3.02 -8.46
C ALA A 136 -25.46 -4.43 -7.99
N ASP A 137 -25.44 -5.44 -8.87
CA ASP A 137 -25.81 -6.82 -8.59
C ASP A 137 -24.62 -7.65 -8.08
N LYS A 138 -23.51 -6.98 -7.73
CA LYS A 138 -22.25 -7.56 -7.23
C LYS A 138 -21.59 -8.48 -8.26
N LYS A 139 -21.80 -8.23 -9.55
CA LYS A 139 -21.10 -8.93 -10.63
C LYS A 139 -19.86 -8.15 -11.02
N TRP A 140 -18.81 -8.89 -11.32
CA TRP A 140 -17.52 -8.36 -11.68
C TRP A 140 -17.25 -8.47 -13.17
N GLY A 141 -16.54 -7.49 -13.71
CA GLY A 141 -16.03 -7.42 -15.07
C GLY A 141 -14.71 -6.65 -15.11
N CYS A 142 -14.15 -6.47 -16.30
CA CYS A 142 -12.85 -5.80 -16.45
C CYS A 142 -12.81 -4.97 -17.72
N TYR A 143 -12.29 -3.75 -17.58
CA TYR A 143 -11.97 -2.84 -18.69
C TYR A 143 -10.47 -2.76 -18.93
N GLY A 144 -10.07 -2.48 -20.16
CA GLY A 144 -8.75 -1.97 -20.48
C GLY A 144 -8.67 -0.46 -20.24
N THR A 145 -7.46 0.07 -20.14
CA THR A 145 -7.20 1.53 -20.04
C THR A 145 -7.58 2.31 -21.28
N ASP A 146 -7.82 1.64 -22.40
CA ASP A 146 -8.38 2.21 -23.65
C ASP A 146 -9.90 2.41 -23.61
N GLY A 147 -10.58 1.84 -22.58
CA GLY A 147 -12.02 1.84 -22.41
C GLY A 147 -12.74 0.62 -22.99
N THR A 148 -12.00 -0.37 -23.50
CA THR A 148 -12.57 -1.62 -24.02
C THR A 148 -13.02 -2.51 -22.87
N LEU A 149 -14.26 -3.03 -22.93
CA LEU A 149 -14.74 -4.04 -22.00
C LEU A 149 -14.11 -5.41 -22.35
N ILE A 150 -13.12 -5.83 -21.60
CA ILE A 150 -12.34 -7.08 -21.82
C ILE A 150 -13.08 -8.30 -21.28
N LEU A 151 -13.57 -8.20 -20.03
CA LEU A 151 -14.39 -9.25 -19.42
C LEU A 151 -15.77 -8.69 -19.12
N PRO A 152 -16.85 -9.34 -19.58
CA PRO A 152 -18.22 -8.89 -19.32
C PRO A 152 -18.52 -8.90 -17.81
N VAL A 153 -19.41 -8.00 -17.37
CA VAL A 153 -19.77 -7.84 -15.94
C VAL A 153 -20.81 -8.91 -15.55
N VAL A 154 -20.38 -10.16 -15.49
CA VAL A 154 -21.24 -11.33 -15.20
C VAL A 154 -20.61 -12.29 -14.19
N HIS A 155 -19.35 -12.08 -13.87
CA HIS A 155 -18.57 -12.98 -13.02
C HIS A 155 -18.91 -12.80 -11.55
N ARG A 156 -18.74 -13.89 -10.77
CA ARG A 156 -18.95 -13.85 -9.33
C ARG A 156 -17.83 -13.07 -8.62
N ASP A 157 -16.62 -13.24 -9.12
CA ASP A 157 -15.42 -12.58 -8.56
C ASP A 157 -14.32 -12.48 -9.61
N ILE A 158 -13.46 -11.46 -9.49
CA ILE A 158 -12.26 -11.30 -10.30
C ILE A 158 -11.15 -10.82 -9.37
N VAL A 159 -10.08 -11.61 -9.24
CA VAL A 159 -8.81 -11.11 -8.70
C VAL A 159 -8.08 -10.41 -9.83
N PRO A 160 -7.66 -9.14 -9.63
CA PRO A 160 -7.00 -8.35 -10.65
C PRO A 160 -5.79 -9.05 -11.28
N TYR A 161 -5.37 -8.58 -12.43
CA TYR A 161 -4.26 -9.15 -13.18
C TYR A 161 -2.94 -9.09 -12.41
N HIS A 162 -2.26 -10.23 -12.37
CA HIS A 162 -0.92 -10.38 -11.83
C HIS A 162 -0.10 -11.30 -12.72
N ASN A 163 1.08 -10.83 -13.14
CA ASN A 163 1.97 -11.60 -14.02
C ASN A 163 1.28 -12.11 -15.30
N GLY A 164 0.40 -11.27 -15.89
CA GLY A 164 -0.26 -11.50 -17.17
C GLY A 164 -1.55 -12.32 -17.11
N ALA A 165 -2.10 -12.63 -15.93
CA ALA A 165 -3.36 -13.34 -15.81
C ALA A 165 -4.24 -12.80 -14.69
N ALA A 166 -5.57 -12.78 -14.94
CA ALA A 166 -6.59 -12.60 -13.92
C ALA A 166 -7.16 -13.94 -13.47
N LEU A 167 -7.54 -14.01 -12.19
CA LEU A 167 -8.29 -15.17 -11.67
C LEU A 167 -9.76 -14.80 -11.63
N VAL A 168 -10.59 -15.57 -12.31
CA VAL A 168 -12.02 -15.27 -12.50
C VAL A 168 -12.86 -16.38 -11.95
N GLN A 169 -13.75 -16.07 -11.01
CA GLN A 169 -14.72 -17.02 -10.49
C GLN A 169 -16.05 -16.93 -11.26
N GLY A 170 -16.45 -18.05 -11.85
CA GLY A 170 -17.72 -18.19 -12.52
C GLY A 170 -18.91 -18.27 -11.56
N THR A 171 -20.13 -18.26 -12.11
CA THR A 171 -21.38 -18.43 -11.34
C THR A 171 -21.48 -19.82 -10.68
N ASP A 172 -20.76 -20.80 -11.20
CA ASP A 172 -20.58 -22.15 -10.67
C ASP A 172 -19.63 -22.22 -9.46
N LYS A 173 -19.08 -21.08 -9.04
CA LYS A 173 -18.08 -20.93 -7.97
C LYS A 173 -16.73 -21.57 -8.27
N ARG A 174 -16.47 -21.93 -9.54
CA ARG A 174 -15.16 -22.44 -9.95
C ARG A 174 -14.31 -21.31 -10.53
N TRP A 175 -13.01 -21.43 -10.39
CA TRP A 175 -12.03 -20.46 -10.85
C TRP A 175 -11.44 -20.85 -12.21
N SER A 176 -11.15 -19.83 -13.00
CA SER A 176 -10.46 -19.94 -14.29
C SER A 176 -9.41 -18.86 -14.40
N PHE A 177 -8.39 -19.07 -15.20
CA PHE A 177 -7.40 -18.06 -15.54
C PHE A 177 -7.76 -17.39 -16.86
N TYR A 178 -7.64 -16.07 -16.92
CA TYR A 178 -7.88 -15.27 -18.11
C TYR A 178 -6.65 -14.44 -18.46
N ARG A 179 -6.27 -14.47 -19.75
CA ARG A 179 -5.19 -13.64 -20.28
C ARG A 179 -5.61 -12.18 -20.38
N ALA A 180 -4.64 -11.32 -20.63
CA ALA A 180 -4.83 -9.86 -20.77
C ALA A 180 -5.82 -9.49 -21.91
N ASP A 181 -5.99 -10.33 -22.92
CA ASP A 181 -6.94 -10.14 -24.02
C ASP A 181 -8.37 -10.62 -23.71
N GLY A 182 -8.61 -11.14 -22.50
CA GLY A 182 -9.89 -11.69 -22.07
C GLY A 182 -10.15 -13.13 -22.52
N SER A 183 -9.18 -13.80 -23.15
CA SER A 183 -9.29 -15.24 -23.48
C SER A 183 -8.97 -16.09 -22.25
N ARG A 184 -9.59 -17.27 -22.15
CA ARG A 184 -9.23 -18.25 -21.13
C ARG A 184 -7.83 -18.80 -21.38
N LEU A 185 -7.06 -18.97 -20.30
CA LEU A 185 -5.76 -19.62 -20.36
C LEU A 185 -5.88 -21.12 -20.66
N THR A 186 -6.88 -21.79 -20.07
CA THR A 186 -7.22 -23.20 -20.22
C THR A 186 -8.71 -23.40 -20.05
N GLU A 187 -9.27 -24.45 -20.65
CA GLU A 187 -10.68 -24.84 -20.47
C GLU A 187 -10.95 -25.46 -19.10
N LYS A 188 -9.90 -25.91 -18.39
CA LYS A 188 -10.05 -26.43 -17.03
C LYS A 188 -10.53 -25.35 -16.06
N THR A 189 -11.34 -25.78 -15.11
CA THR A 189 -11.79 -24.96 -13.99
C THR A 189 -11.37 -25.60 -12.68
N TYR A 190 -11.12 -24.77 -11.67
CA TYR A 190 -10.52 -25.20 -10.41
C TYR A 190 -11.41 -24.82 -9.23
N ALA A 191 -11.35 -25.60 -8.15
CA ALA A 191 -11.99 -25.24 -6.88
C ALA A 191 -11.29 -24.02 -6.25
N TYR A 192 -9.95 -23.99 -6.35
CA TYR A 192 -9.10 -22.89 -5.92
C TYR A 192 -7.93 -22.69 -6.86
N VAL A 193 -7.43 -21.45 -6.93
CA VAL A 193 -6.28 -21.04 -7.75
C VAL A 193 -5.43 -20.04 -7.00
N GLY A 194 -4.13 -20.05 -7.23
CA GLY A 194 -3.19 -19.01 -6.78
C GLY A 194 -2.73 -18.15 -7.95
N ILE A 195 -2.12 -17.01 -7.65
CA ILE A 195 -1.52 -16.14 -8.66
C ILE A 195 -0.27 -16.77 -9.27
N PHE A 196 0.07 -16.36 -10.48
CA PHE A 196 1.37 -16.72 -11.08
C PHE A 196 2.52 -16.06 -10.33
N SER A 197 3.51 -16.88 -9.98
CA SER A 197 4.81 -16.42 -9.48
C SER A 197 5.88 -17.26 -10.15
N GLU A 198 6.91 -16.61 -10.67
CA GLU A 198 8.00 -17.26 -11.43
C GLU A 198 7.51 -18.20 -12.55
N GLY A 199 6.39 -17.83 -13.17
CA GLY A 199 5.78 -18.57 -14.28
C GLY A 199 4.92 -19.76 -13.90
N LEU A 200 4.73 -20.06 -12.61
CA LEU A 200 3.87 -21.14 -12.11
C LEU A 200 2.77 -20.59 -11.21
N ALA A 201 1.57 -21.18 -11.31
CA ALA A 201 0.43 -20.87 -10.45
C ALA A 201 -0.08 -22.15 -9.78
N SER A 202 -0.36 -22.10 -8.49
CA SER A 202 -0.96 -23.23 -7.78
C SER A 202 -2.41 -23.40 -8.17
N VAL A 203 -2.85 -24.64 -8.31
CA VAL A 203 -4.23 -25.02 -8.66
C VAL A 203 -4.72 -26.18 -7.81
N MET A 204 -6.02 -26.21 -7.54
CA MET A 204 -6.66 -27.26 -6.78
C MET A 204 -8.00 -27.61 -7.45
N GLU A 205 -8.11 -28.81 -8.03
CA GLU A 205 -9.32 -29.26 -8.72
C GLU A 205 -10.40 -29.78 -7.75
N ASP A 206 -10.01 -30.57 -6.76
CA ASP A 206 -10.87 -31.36 -5.88
C ASP A 206 -10.99 -30.82 -4.42
N LYS A 207 -10.45 -29.68 -4.13
CA LYS A 207 -10.35 -29.08 -2.77
C LYS A 207 -9.47 -29.88 -1.79
N LYS A 208 -8.62 -30.78 -2.28
CA LYS A 208 -7.78 -31.63 -1.42
C LYS A 208 -6.30 -31.56 -1.78
N HIS A 209 -5.98 -31.46 -3.07
CA HIS A 209 -4.61 -31.56 -3.54
C HIS A 209 -4.23 -30.38 -4.42
N VAL A 210 -3.12 -29.75 -4.07
CA VAL A 210 -2.51 -28.65 -4.80
C VAL A 210 -1.51 -29.21 -5.80
N GLY A 211 -1.60 -28.77 -7.06
CA GLY A 211 -0.60 -28.89 -8.10
C GLY A 211 -0.25 -27.52 -8.67
N PHE A 212 0.49 -27.50 -9.75
CA PHE A 212 0.91 -26.25 -10.40
C PHE A 212 0.78 -26.34 -11.93
N ILE A 213 0.34 -25.24 -12.52
CA ILE A 213 0.30 -25.02 -13.97
C ILE A 213 1.25 -23.92 -14.38
N ASP A 214 1.70 -23.95 -15.63
CA ASP A 214 2.46 -22.87 -16.25
C ASP A 214 1.57 -21.83 -16.95
N LYS A 215 2.20 -20.79 -17.53
CA LYS A 215 1.51 -19.72 -18.27
C LYS A 215 0.87 -20.17 -19.59
N THR A 216 1.09 -21.41 -20.04
CA THR A 216 0.35 -22.02 -21.17
C THR A 216 -0.93 -22.71 -20.70
N GLY A 217 -1.08 -22.96 -19.41
CA GLY A 217 -2.14 -23.72 -18.78
C GLY A 217 -1.82 -25.22 -18.67
N ALA A 218 -0.57 -25.62 -19.01
CA ALA A 218 -0.11 -27.00 -18.87
C ALA A 218 0.19 -27.32 -17.40
N GLU A 219 -0.21 -28.51 -16.95
CA GLU A 219 0.13 -29.04 -15.64
C GLU A 219 1.61 -29.40 -15.60
N VAL A 220 2.37 -28.71 -14.75
CA VAL A 220 3.82 -28.95 -14.55
C VAL A 220 4.04 -29.86 -13.34
N ILE A 221 3.26 -29.65 -12.30
CA ILE A 221 3.33 -30.44 -11.08
C ILE A 221 1.92 -30.95 -10.77
N ALA A 222 1.77 -32.28 -10.81
CA ALA A 222 0.47 -32.93 -10.56
C ALA A 222 -0.06 -32.64 -9.15
N PRO A 223 -1.38 -32.50 -8.96
CA PRO A 223 -2.00 -32.27 -7.66
C PRO A 223 -1.68 -33.39 -6.67
N GLN A 224 -0.90 -33.12 -5.66
CA GLN A 224 -0.46 -34.11 -4.66
C GLN A 224 -0.21 -33.53 -3.27
N TYR A 225 -0.07 -32.21 -3.12
CA TYR A 225 0.26 -31.57 -1.84
C TYR A 225 -1.00 -31.14 -1.11
N ALA A 226 -1.00 -31.21 0.22
CA ALA A 226 -2.14 -30.74 1.03
C ALA A 226 -2.27 -29.19 0.94
N SER A 227 -1.15 -28.50 0.86
CA SER A 227 -1.08 -27.05 0.68
C SER A 227 0.24 -26.66 0.01
N ALA A 228 0.30 -25.48 -0.59
CA ALA A 228 1.52 -24.96 -1.20
C ALA A 228 1.56 -23.42 -1.14
N SER A 229 2.77 -22.85 -1.06
CA SER A 229 3.02 -21.44 -1.27
C SER A 229 3.24 -21.13 -2.75
N ILE A 230 3.36 -19.85 -3.10
CA ILE A 230 3.90 -19.42 -4.40
C ILE A 230 5.40 -19.76 -4.50
N PHE A 231 5.90 -19.84 -5.73
CA PHE A 231 7.34 -19.93 -5.98
C PHE A 231 8.02 -18.61 -5.66
N SER A 232 9.16 -18.68 -5.00
CA SER A 232 10.04 -17.55 -4.73
C SER A 232 11.48 -18.04 -4.77
N GLU A 233 12.30 -17.40 -5.60
CA GLU A 233 13.70 -17.75 -5.86
C GLU A 233 13.90 -19.22 -6.25
N GLY A 234 12.97 -19.75 -7.04
CA GLY A 234 13.00 -21.11 -7.58
C GLY A 234 12.43 -22.19 -6.67
N LEU A 235 11.97 -21.85 -5.46
CA LEU A 235 11.43 -22.81 -4.50
C LEU A 235 10.02 -22.42 -4.03
N ALA A 236 9.18 -23.43 -3.80
CA ALA A 236 7.86 -23.27 -3.17
C ALA A 236 7.75 -24.17 -1.93
N ALA A 237 7.20 -23.62 -0.85
CA ALA A 237 6.87 -24.44 0.31
C ALA A 237 5.66 -25.31 0.02
N VAL A 238 5.71 -26.61 0.39
CA VAL A 238 4.62 -27.57 0.23
C VAL A 238 4.38 -28.35 1.52
N GLU A 239 3.11 -28.67 1.77
CA GLU A 239 2.72 -29.44 2.92
C GLU A 239 2.51 -30.92 2.55
N VAL A 240 3.22 -31.81 3.26
CA VAL A 240 3.12 -33.27 3.12
C VAL A 240 3.04 -33.87 4.53
N GLY A 241 1.98 -34.62 4.81
CA GLY A 241 1.80 -35.27 6.10
C GLY A 241 1.78 -34.32 7.31
N GLY A 242 1.19 -33.11 7.14
CA GLY A 242 1.09 -32.10 8.20
C GLY A 242 2.42 -31.40 8.52
N LYS A 243 3.40 -31.48 7.62
CA LYS A 243 4.68 -30.79 7.71
C LYS A 243 5.03 -30.11 6.40
N TRP A 244 5.74 -28.99 6.50
CA TRP A 244 6.20 -28.20 5.38
C TRP A 244 7.63 -28.53 4.99
N GLY A 245 7.88 -28.66 3.70
CA GLY A 245 9.17 -28.76 3.05
C GLY A 245 9.20 -27.83 1.82
N PHE A 246 10.20 -27.95 0.97
CA PHE A 246 10.30 -27.13 -0.25
C PHE A 246 10.57 -28.00 -1.48
N ILE A 247 9.92 -27.64 -2.57
CA ILE A 247 10.12 -28.21 -3.90
C ILE A 247 10.70 -27.18 -4.85
N ASP A 248 11.39 -27.66 -5.87
CA ASP A 248 11.80 -26.86 -7.02
C ASP A 248 10.66 -26.75 -8.06
N ARG A 249 10.90 -26.00 -9.14
CA ARG A 249 9.91 -25.76 -10.20
C ARG A 249 9.53 -27.02 -11.01
N THR A 250 10.27 -28.13 -10.87
CA THR A 250 9.93 -29.42 -11.47
C THR A 250 9.09 -30.30 -10.56
N GLY A 251 8.88 -29.88 -9.30
CA GLY A 251 8.21 -30.65 -8.26
C GLY A 251 9.14 -31.56 -7.48
N THR A 252 10.48 -31.48 -7.71
CA THR A 252 11.46 -32.24 -6.95
C THR A 252 11.59 -31.69 -5.54
N MET A 253 11.53 -32.57 -4.52
CA MET A 253 11.70 -32.21 -3.12
C MET A 253 13.16 -31.82 -2.84
N VAL A 254 13.40 -30.53 -2.56
CA VAL A 254 14.72 -29.99 -2.23
C VAL A 254 14.97 -30.02 -0.73
N ILE A 255 13.94 -29.64 0.05
CA ILE A 255 14.00 -29.65 1.51
C ILE A 255 12.88 -30.54 2.03
N ALA A 256 13.24 -31.65 2.69
CA ALA A 256 12.26 -32.60 3.19
C ALA A 256 11.26 -31.99 4.18
N PRO A 257 9.99 -32.43 4.20
CA PRO A 257 8.97 -31.92 5.10
C PRO A 257 9.33 -32.11 6.57
N GLN A 258 9.60 -31.00 7.26
CA GLN A 258 10.04 -31.03 8.66
C GLN A 258 9.49 -29.86 9.51
N TYR A 259 9.05 -28.76 8.87
CA TYR A 259 8.56 -27.58 9.56
C TYR A 259 7.08 -27.73 9.91
N ARG A 260 6.66 -27.20 11.07
CA ARG A 260 5.27 -27.33 11.56
C ARG A 260 4.36 -26.21 11.08
N GLU A 261 4.93 -25.05 10.80
CA GLU A 261 4.23 -23.87 10.31
C GLU A 261 4.66 -23.60 8.86
N ILE A 262 3.79 -22.93 8.12
CA ILE A 262 4.10 -22.52 6.75
C ILE A 262 5.38 -21.65 6.75
N PRO A 263 6.42 -22.02 6.00
CA PRO A 263 7.61 -21.19 5.86
C PRO A 263 7.32 -19.92 5.07
N MET A 264 8.05 -18.85 5.36
CA MET A 264 8.12 -17.72 4.45
C MET A 264 8.85 -18.12 3.16
N GLY A 265 8.49 -17.55 2.02
CA GLY A 265 9.22 -17.74 0.76
C GLY A 265 10.68 -17.31 0.88
N PHE A 266 11.54 -17.86 0.02
CA PHE A 266 12.92 -17.43 -0.07
C PHE A 266 13.00 -16.00 -0.59
N SER A 267 13.83 -15.21 0.05
CA SER A 267 14.16 -13.86 -0.39
C SER A 267 15.62 -13.58 -0.07
N GLU A 268 16.37 -13.12 -1.07
CA GLU A 268 17.82 -12.88 -0.99
C GLU A 268 18.61 -14.08 -0.48
N GLY A 269 18.16 -15.29 -0.88
CA GLY A 269 18.80 -16.55 -0.56
C GLY A 269 18.42 -17.17 0.78
N LEU A 270 17.58 -16.52 1.58
CA LEU A 270 17.19 -16.97 2.91
C LEU A 270 15.67 -17.08 3.07
N ALA A 271 15.20 -18.05 3.87
CA ALA A 271 13.81 -18.20 4.26
C ALA A 271 13.65 -18.32 5.77
N ALA A 272 12.66 -17.64 6.34
CA ALA A 272 12.31 -17.79 7.74
C ALA A 272 11.44 -19.05 7.93
N VAL A 273 11.85 -19.94 8.84
CA VAL A 273 11.17 -21.19 9.15
C VAL A 273 11.00 -21.36 10.65
N ARG A 274 9.90 -22.00 11.07
CA ARG A 274 9.73 -22.38 12.48
C ARG A 274 9.89 -23.88 12.65
N GLY A 275 11.04 -24.24 13.23
CA GLY A 275 11.38 -25.60 13.59
C GLY A 275 11.05 -25.95 15.03
N LYS A 276 11.53 -27.11 15.49
CA LYS A 276 11.36 -27.56 16.90
C LYS A 276 12.04 -26.63 17.92
N LYS A 277 13.13 -25.96 17.54
CA LYS A 277 13.93 -25.07 18.38
C LYS A 277 13.50 -23.59 18.31
N GLY A 278 12.43 -23.27 17.61
CA GLY A 278 11.96 -21.90 17.39
C GLY A 278 12.15 -21.43 15.94
N LEU A 279 12.14 -20.12 15.76
CA LEU A 279 12.30 -19.48 14.46
C LEU A 279 13.78 -19.44 14.06
N ALA A 280 14.05 -19.65 12.80
CA ALA A 280 15.40 -19.62 12.24
C ALA A 280 15.36 -19.19 10.77
N TYR A 281 16.46 -18.71 10.24
CA TYR A 281 16.66 -18.55 8.80
C TYR A 281 17.50 -19.72 8.25
N ILE A 282 17.05 -20.23 7.12
CA ILE A 282 17.70 -21.32 6.39
C ILE A 282 18.12 -20.84 5.00
N ASP A 283 19.14 -21.48 4.43
CA ASP A 283 19.50 -21.34 3.03
C ASP A 283 18.66 -22.28 2.13
N LYS A 284 18.87 -22.21 0.82
CA LYS A 284 18.14 -23.04 -0.17
C LYS A 284 18.41 -24.53 -0.08
N THR A 285 19.42 -24.96 0.67
CA THR A 285 19.69 -26.38 0.95
C THR A 285 18.93 -26.89 2.18
N GLY A 286 18.30 -25.99 2.93
CA GLY A 286 17.65 -26.27 4.21
C GLY A 286 18.59 -26.21 5.41
N THR A 287 19.85 -25.77 5.19
CA THR A 287 20.81 -25.59 6.28
C THR A 287 20.46 -24.32 7.06
N GLN A 288 20.39 -24.45 8.41
CA GLN A 288 20.16 -23.31 9.27
C GLN A 288 21.38 -22.38 9.24
N VAL A 289 21.17 -21.12 8.82
CA VAL A 289 22.21 -20.09 8.82
C VAL A 289 22.35 -19.47 10.20
N PHE A 290 21.23 -19.06 10.81
CA PHE A 290 21.20 -18.58 12.20
C PHE A 290 19.81 -18.77 12.84
N ALA A 291 19.79 -18.77 14.17
CA ALA A 291 18.55 -18.75 14.94
C ALA A 291 18.00 -17.32 15.03
N ALA A 292 16.69 -17.17 14.96
CA ALA A 292 15.99 -15.90 15.10
C ALA A 292 15.08 -15.94 16.33
N PRO A 293 15.58 -15.54 17.53
CA PRO A 293 14.84 -15.66 18.80
C PRO A 293 13.78 -14.57 18.95
N TYR A 294 12.90 -14.49 17.95
CA TYR A 294 11.81 -13.52 17.84
C TYR A 294 10.48 -14.26 17.70
N ASP A 295 9.36 -13.55 17.93
CA ASP A 295 8.04 -14.14 17.70
C ASP A 295 7.72 -14.25 16.22
N TYR A 296 8.22 -13.28 15.42
CA TYR A 296 8.05 -13.24 13.96
C TYR A 296 9.34 -12.76 13.29
N ALA A 297 9.57 -13.25 12.08
CA ALA A 297 10.66 -12.82 11.19
C ALA A 297 10.16 -12.82 9.76
N LEU A 298 10.39 -11.72 9.04
CA LEU A 298 9.92 -11.49 7.67
C LEU A 298 11.03 -11.83 6.66
N PRO A 299 10.71 -11.99 5.38
CA PRO A 299 11.72 -12.15 4.35
C PRO A 299 12.71 -10.98 4.32
N PHE A 300 13.92 -11.25 3.84
CA PHE A 300 14.94 -10.23 3.61
C PHE A 300 14.52 -9.33 2.45
N HIS A 301 14.78 -8.03 2.60
CA HIS A 301 14.62 -7.04 1.55
C HIS A 301 15.74 -6.00 1.68
N ASP A 302 16.50 -5.82 0.58
CA ASP A 302 17.69 -4.94 0.55
C ASP A 302 18.66 -5.21 1.71
N GLY A 303 18.94 -6.48 1.98
CA GLY A 303 19.90 -6.93 2.99
C GLY A 303 19.41 -6.91 4.43
N LEU A 304 18.18 -6.48 4.71
CA LEU A 304 17.60 -6.43 6.04
C LEU A 304 16.32 -7.25 6.13
N ALA A 305 16.10 -7.91 7.27
CA ALA A 305 14.84 -8.56 7.61
C ALA A 305 14.22 -7.90 8.84
N GLU A 306 12.92 -7.62 8.75
CA GLU A 306 12.16 -7.18 9.90
C GLU A 306 11.91 -8.36 10.83
N VAL A 307 12.17 -8.15 12.13
CA VAL A 307 11.84 -9.09 13.20
C VAL A 307 10.92 -8.43 14.21
N ARG A 308 10.00 -9.21 14.76
CA ARG A 308 9.00 -8.69 15.70
C ARG A 308 8.98 -9.48 16.98
N ARG A 309 8.70 -8.78 18.10
CA ARG A 309 8.51 -9.36 19.42
C ARG A 309 7.21 -8.86 20.01
N LYS A 310 6.37 -9.79 20.48
CA LYS A 310 5.17 -9.47 21.24
C LYS A 310 5.54 -8.81 22.58
N VAL A 311 4.91 -7.66 22.87
CA VAL A 311 4.97 -7.07 24.21
C VAL A 311 3.91 -7.81 25.03
N LYS A 312 4.26 -8.29 26.24
CA LYS A 312 3.28 -8.91 27.14
C LYS A 312 2.19 -7.88 27.46
N SER A 313 1.07 -7.98 26.76
CA SER A 313 -0.15 -7.23 27.07
C SER A 313 -1.01 -8.06 28.02
N THR A 314 -1.50 -7.45 29.07
CA THR A 314 -2.47 -8.05 30.01
C THR A 314 -3.85 -8.27 29.39
N ASN A 315 -4.07 -7.90 28.11
CA ASN A 315 -5.37 -7.97 27.42
C ASN A 315 -5.32 -8.78 26.12
N PHE A 316 -4.83 -10.02 26.20
CA PHE A 316 -4.74 -10.96 25.07
C PHE A 316 -6.11 -11.39 24.47
N LEU A 317 -7.24 -11.10 25.12
CA LEU A 317 -8.56 -11.56 24.68
C LEU A 317 -9.11 -10.83 23.44
N GLY A 318 -8.57 -9.68 23.04
CA GLY A 318 -9.07 -8.89 21.91
C GLY A 318 -8.63 -9.42 20.54
N ALA A 319 -7.39 -9.88 20.41
CA ALA A 319 -6.81 -10.31 19.14
C ALA A 319 -7.25 -11.72 18.72
N VAL A 320 -7.55 -12.61 19.67
CA VAL A 320 -7.98 -13.99 19.41
C VAL A 320 -9.43 -14.07 18.92
N LEU A 321 -10.27 -13.09 19.23
CA LEU A 321 -11.70 -13.11 18.88
C LEU A 321 -11.97 -12.70 17.42
N THR A 322 -11.04 -12.06 16.74
CA THR A 322 -11.17 -11.70 15.31
C THR A 322 -10.82 -12.89 14.40
N ILE A 323 -10.09 -13.88 14.92
CA ILE A 323 -9.65 -15.09 14.19
C ILE A 323 -10.68 -16.23 14.30
N ALA A 324 -11.59 -16.19 15.28
CA ALA A 324 -12.50 -17.29 15.59
C ALA A 324 -13.82 -17.31 14.77
N ALA A 325 -14.04 -16.35 13.87
CA ALA A 325 -15.28 -16.27 13.07
C ALA A 325 -15.17 -16.90 11.67
N GLY A 326 -14.02 -17.46 11.29
CA GLY A 326 -13.80 -18.13 10.00
C GLY A 326 -13.64 -19.62 10.19
N THR A 327 -14.55 -20.38 9.62
CA THR A 327 -14.65 -21.84 9.53
C THR A 327 -13.32 -22.58 9.48
N ALA A 328 -13.20 -23.54 10.42
CA ALA A 328 -12.38 -24.75 10.39
C ALA A 328 -10.98 -24.66 9.75
N GLY A 329 -9.97 -24.37 10.53
CA GLY A 329 -8.68 -25.04 10.41
C GLY A 329 -7.55 -24.33 9.71
N GLN A 330 -7.68 -23.08 9.25
CA GLN A 330 -6.55 -22.33 8.67
C GLN A 330 -6.29 -21.03 9.42
N PHE A 331 -5.14 -20.97 10.07
CA PHE A 331 -4.63 -19.73 10.63
C PHE A 331 -4.10 -18.85 9.50
N ILE A 332 -4.80 -17.78 9.18
CA ILE A 332 -4.28 -16.73 8.31
C ILE A 332 -3.20 -16.00 9.10
N TYR A 333 -1.95 -16.23 8.73
CA TYR A 333 -0.83 -15.49 9.21
C TYR A 333 -0.61 -14.29 8.29
N ASP A 334 -1.25 -13.16 8.59
CA ASP A 334 -0.91 -11.88 7.98
C ASP A 334 0.04 -11.12 8.91
N PRO A 335 1.35 -11.12 8.60
CA PRO A 335 2.32 -10.35 9.37
C PRO A 335 2.14 -8.83 9.22
N LEU A 336 1.34 -8.37 8.23
CA LEU A 336 1.05 -6.95 8.00
C LEU A 336 -0.08 -6.42 8.89
N MET A 337 -0.97 -7.29 9.40
CA MET A 337 -2.04 -6.89 10.32
C MET A 337 -1.58 -6.61 11.77
N LEU A 338 -0.29 -6.77 12.06
CA LEU A 338 0.26 -6.52 13.39
C LEU A 338 0.93 -5.14 13.49
N ASP A 339 0.30 -4.11 13.01
CA ASP A 339 0.60 -2.72 13.41
C ASP A 339 -0.07 -2.42 14.77
N ASP A 340 0.07 -3.36 15.70
CA ASP A 340 -0.49 -3.27 17.02
C ASP A 340 0.54 -2.63 17.95
N GLU A 341 0.11 -1.70 18.81
CA GLU A 341 0.88 -1.10 19.91
C GLU A 341 1.56 -2.15 20.81
N ASN A 342 1.17 -3.41 20.68
CA ASN A 342 1.66 -4.58 21.42
C ASN A 342 2.81 -5.33 20.73
N VAL A 343 3.32 -4.87 19.60
CA VAL A 343 4.41 -5.55 18.88
C VAL A 343 5.57 -4.58 18.65
N LYS A 344 6.74 -4.95 19.17
CA LYS A 344 7.98 -4.23 18.87
C LYS A 344 8.64 -4.79 17.62
N ARG A 345 9.12 -3.90 16.78
CA ARG A 345 9.78 -4.16 15.50
C ARG A 345 11.28 -3.87 15.62
N GLY A 346 12.11 -4.71 15.01
CA GLY A 346 13.54 -4.50 14.84
C GLY A 346 13.98 -4.94 13.47
N TYR A 347 15.23 -4.71 13.12
CA TYR A 347 15.81 -5.14 11.84
C TYR A 347 17.13 -5.85 12.06
N ILE A 348 17.32 -6.97 11.38
CA ILE A 348 18.55 -7.77 11.40
C ILE A 348 19.15 -7.86 9.99
N ASP A 349 20.46 -8.01 9.91
CA ASP A 349 21.16 -8.33 8.67
C ASP A 349 21.18 -9.83 8.37
N LYS A 350 21.79 -10.23 7.25
CA LYS A 350 21.89 -11.64 6.82
C LYS A 350 22.76 -12.52 7.70
N THR A 351 23.48 -11.95 8.67
CA THR A 351 24.21 -12.68 9.69
C THR A 351 23.40 -12.92 10.97
N GLY A 352 22.21 -12.30 11.06
CA GLY A 352 21.37 -12.27 12.24
C GLY A 352 21.75 -11.18 13.24
N THR A 353 22.66 -10.27 12.86
CA THR A 353 23.03 -9.12 13.69
C THR A 353 21.93 -8.09 13.71
N MET A 354 21.59 -7.60 14.92
CA MET A 354 20.58 -6.55 15.10
C MET A 354 21.12 -5.20 14.62
N ILE A 355 20.54 -4.68 13.57
CA ILE A 355 20.89 -3.39 12.96
C ILE A 355 20.04 -2.26 13.57
N VAL A 356 18.71 -2.42 13.60
CA VAL A 356 17.82 -1.46 14.28
C VAL A 356 17.19 -2.13 15.48
N SER A 357 17.42 -1.56 16.66
CA SER A 357 17.06 -2.20 17.94
C SER A 357 15.56 -2.43 18.08
N ILE A 358 15.18 -3.66 18.38
CA ILE A 358 13.81 -4.04 18.75
C ILE A 358 13.37 -3.46 20.11
N LYS A 359 14.31 -2.89 20.88
CA LYS A 359 14.04 -2.23 22.18
C LYS A 359 13.54 -0.80 22.03
N ASN A 360 13.65 -0.20 20.83
CA ASN A 360 13.09 1.10 20.56
C ASN A 360 11.57 1.12 20.84
N ASP A 361 11.02 2.29 21.16
CA ASP A 361 9.58 2.42 21.38
C ASP A 361 8.80 2.17 20.08
N TYR A 362 9.39 2.58 18.95
CA TYR A 362 8.84 2.37 17.62
C TYR A 362 9.96 2.37 16.57
N ASN A 363 9.80 1.58 15.52
CA ASN A 363 10.58 1.63 14.28
C ASN A 363 9.62 1.58 13.09
N SER A 364 9.79 2.47 12.12
CA SER A 364 9.03 2.39 10.87
C SER A 364 9.63 1.37 9.92
N THR A 365 8.94 1.05 8.83
CA THR A 365 9.54 0.39 7.67
C THR A 365 10.59 1.29 7.03
N PHE A 366 11.61 0.68 6.40
CA PHE A 366 12.55 1.42 5.56
C PHE A 366 11.86 1.92 4.29
N VAL A 367 12.08 3.19 3.98
CA VAL A 367 11.69 3.83 2.72
C VAL A 367 12.87 4.70 2.30
N ASP A 368 13.28 4.60 1.04
CA ASP A 368 14.44 5.32 0.47
C ASP A 368 15.69 5.23 1.34
N GLY A 369 15.97 4.02 1.84
CA GLY A 369 17.15 3.72 2.66
C GLY A 369 17.11 4.24 4.08
N THR A 370 15.98 4.80 4.54
CA THR A 370 15.84 5.39 5.88
C THR A 370 14.67 4.82 6.67
N ALA A 371 14.79 4.74 8.00
CA ALA A 371 13.71 4.38 8.89
C ALA A 371 13.59 5.36 10.06
N LEU A 372 12.36 5.78 10.35
CA LEU A 372 12.08 6.55 11.56
C LEU A 372 12.16 5.65 12.77
N VAL A 373 12.81 6.13 13.83
CA VAL A 373 12.92 5.45 15.11
C VAL A 373 12.43 6.34 16.25
N LYS A 374 11.76 5.74 17.23
CA LYS A 374 11.35 6.42 18.44
C LYS A 374 12.04 5.77 19.64
N VAL A 375 12.77 6.58 20.40
CA VAL A 375 13.54 6.13 21.57
C VAL A 375 13.23 7.05 22.73
N LYS A 376 12.76 6.50 23.85
CA LYS A 376 12.34 7.30 25.02
C LYS A 376 11.43 8.46 24.65
N SER A 377 10.40 8.14 23.83
CA SER A 377 9.41 9.09 23.32
C SER A 377 9.96 10.21 22.41
N ARG A 378 11.21 10.09 21.94
CA ARG A 378 11.84 11.03 21.00
C ARG A 378 12.04 10.38 19.64
N TRP A 379 11.77 11.13 18.60
CA TRP A 379 11.91 10.70 17.22
C TRP A 379 13.26 11.04 16.64
N GLY A 380 13.80 10.15 15.84
CA GLY A 380 14.98 10.30 15.00
C GLY A 380 14.87 9.44 13.77
N CYS A 381 15.94 9.36 13.00
CA CYS A 381 16.01 8.59 11.76
C CYS A 381 17.34 7.85 11.68
N VAL A 382 17.31 6.61 11.21
CA VAL A 382 18.49 5.78 10.97
C VAL A 382 18.57 5.36 9.51
N ASP A 383 19.78 5.10 9.03
CA ASP A 383 20.04 4.46 7.75
C ASP A 383 19.99 2.93 7.86
N ARG A 384 20.26 2.22 6.75
CA ARG A 384 20.28 0.76 6.68
C ARG A 384 21.40 0.10 7.47
N THR A 385 22.42 0.85 7.90
CA THR A 385 23.48 0.35 8.77
C THR A 385 23.09 0.46 10.26
N GLY A 386 21.97 1.12 10.56
CA GLY A 386 21.52 1.45 11.91
C GLY A 386 22.18 2.71 12.48
N ALA A 387 23.01 3.40 11.68
CA ALA A 387 23.58 4.68 12.07
C ALA A 387 22.50 5.78 12.08
N TYR A 388 22.55 6.64 13.10
CA TYR A 388 21.66 7.77 13.15
C TYR A 388 22.03 8.79 12.07
N LEU A 389 21.12 9.01 11.11
CA LEU A 389 21.14 10.18 10.24
C LEU A 389 20.65 11.39 11.01
N VAL A 390 19.57 11.27 11.78
CA VAL A 390 19.03 12.30 12.65
C VAL A 390 18.89 11.72 14.06
N PRO A 391 19.57 12.27 15.07
CA PRO A 391 19.47 11.79 16.45
C PRO A 391 18.04 11.81 16.99
N ALA A 392 17.68 10.86 17.86
CA ALA A 392 16.36 10.74 18.46
C ALA A 392 16.12 11.82 19.54
N ASN A 393 16.02 13.08 19.14
CA ASN A 393 15.90 14.25 20.01
C ASN A 393 14.57 15.00 19.86
N TYR A 394 13.82 14.73 18.79
CA TYR A 394 12.64 15.50 18.41
C TYR A 394 11.36 14.95 19.04
N ARG A 395 10.39 15.83 19.32
CA ARG A 395 9.05 15.44 19.75
C ARG A 395 8.29 14.71 18.65
N MET A 396 8.42 15.20 17.42
CA MET A 396 7.92 14.58 16.20
C MET A 396 8.93 14.70 15.08
N MET A 397 8.90 13.75 14.14
CA MET A 397 9.68 13.78 12.91
C MET A 397 8.88 13.12 11.81
N ARG A 398 8.87 13.71 10.62
CA ARG A 398 8.35 13.12 9.40
C ARG A 398 9.47 12.48 8.59
N ARG A 399 9.12 11.71 7.56
CA ARG A 399 10.09 11.17 6.60
C ARG A 399 10.77 12.29 5.83
N PHE A 400 11.92 11.96 5.26
CA PHE A 400 12.57 12.87 4.34
C PHE A 400 11.73 13.05 3.08
N SER A 401 11.58 14.31 2.67
CA SER A 401 11.12 14.72 1.37
C SER A 401 12.14 15.72 0.82
N GLU A 402 12.66 15.48 -0.37
CA GLU A 402 13.68 16.33 -1.03
C GLU A 402 14.87 16.70 -0.12
N ASP A 403 15.40 15.70 0.63
CA ASP A 403 16.53 15.84 1.56
C ASP A 403 16.27 16.68 2.82
N ARG A 404 15.01 16.99 3.10
CA ARG A 404 14.58 17.67 4.33
C ARG A 404 13.52 16.83 5.03
N ALA A 405 13.64 16.72 6.35
CA ALA A 405 12.65 16.06 7.19
C ALA A 405 12.07 17.08 8.17
N ALA A 406 10.76 17.24 8.16
CA ALA A 406 10.09 18.10 9.13
C ALA A 406 10.27 17.54 10.55
N VAL A 407 10.73 18.36 11.47
CA VAL A 407 11.01 18.01 12.87
C VAL A 407 10.35 19.01 13.80
N GLN A 408 9.81 18.51 14.92
CA GLN A 408 9.21 19.34 15.96
C GLN A 408 10.06 19.26 17.24
N ASP A 409 10.40 20.38 17.78
CA ASP A 409 11.15 20.49 19.03
C ASP A 409 10.27 20.32 20.29
N THR A 410 10.85 20.50 21.46
CA THR A 410 10.14 20.40 22.74
C THR A 410 9.18 21.55 23.02
N ALA A 411 9.37 22.70 22.34
CA ALA A 411 8.48 23.85 22.41
C ALA A 411 7.31 23.77 21.40
N GLU A 412 7.15 22.60 20.74
CA GLU A 412 6.12 22.33 19.72
C GLU A 412 6.28 23.15 18.44
N LEU A 413 7.46 23.76 18.24
CA LEU A 413 7.76 24.46 17.01
C LEU A 413 8.39 23.53 15.98
N TRP A 414 8.04 23.75 14.73
CA TRP A 414 8.50 22.97 13.58
C TRP A 414 9.69 23.66 12.91
N GLY A 415 10.61 22.86 12.43
CA GLY A 415 11.72 23.19 11.56
C GLY A 415 12.07 22.01 10.68
N TYR A 416 13.26 21.98 10.12
CA TYR A 416 13.68 20.88 9.25
C TYR A 416 15.10 20.42 9.55
N ALA A 417 15.29 19.12 9.59
CA ALA A 417 16.60 18.46 9.64
C ALA A 417 17.07 18.08 8.23
N ALA A 418 18.38 18.12 8.01
CA ALA A 418 19.03 17.57 6.84
C ALA A 418 19.40 16.10 7.05
N LYS A 419 19.72 15.37 5.96
CA LYS A 419 20.13 13.95 6.02
C LYS A 419 21.43 13.69 6.78
N ASP A 420 22.28 14.71 6.97
CA ASP A 420 23.50 14.62 7.77
C ASP A 420 23.25 14.84 9.28
N GLY A 421 21.99 14.99 9.68
CA GLY A 421 21.57 15.21 11.05
C GLY A 421 21.65 16.66 11.54
N SER A 422 22.15 17.57 10.72
CA SER A 422 22.18 18.99 11.05
C SER A 422 20.78 19.60 11.05
N VAL A 423 20.60 20.67 11.81
CA VAL A 423 19.39 21.50 11.76
C VAL A 423 19.48 22.40 10.53
N ALA A 424 18.81 22.00 9.44
CA ALA A 424 18.82 22.79 8.20
C ALA A 424 18.02 24.09 8.35
N ILE A 425 16.88 24.03 9.04
CA ILE A 425 16.02 25.19 9.31
C ILE A 425 15.57 25.08 10.77
N ALA A 426 15.89 26.09 11.56
CA ALA A 426 15.59 26.10 13.00
C ALA A 426 14.08 26.00 13.27
N PRO A 427 13.66 25.25 14.31
CA PRO A 427 12.26 25.17 14.71
C PRO A 427 11.73 26.52 15.17
N THR A 428 10.93 27.17 14.32
CA THR A 428 10.33 28.49 14.56
C THR A 428 8.92 28.62 14.03
N TYR A 429 8.42 27.58 13.34
CA TYR A 429 7.10 27.59 12.69
C TYR A 429 6.05 26.90 13.54
N ASN A 430 4.80 27.39 13.48
CA ASN A 430 3.67 26.79 14.17
C ASN A 430 3.18 25.54 13.43
N ALA A 431 3.26 25.55 12.10
CA ALA A 431 2.93 24.41 11.23
C ALA A 431 3.82 24.43 10.00
N VAL A 432 4.07 23.25 9.43
CA VAL A 432 4.86 23.07 8.20
C VAL A 432 4.29 21.93 7.36
N GLN A 433 4.53 22.02 6.05
CA GLN A 433 4.39 20.87 5.13
C GLN A 433 5.77 20.35 4.73
N ASP A 434 5.80 19.17 4.12
CA ASP A 434 7.03 18.62 3.57
C ASP A 434 7.48 19.42 2.33
N PHE A 435 8.77 19.39 2.01
CA PHE A 435 9.28 20.03 0.80
C PHE A 435 8.77 19.31 -0.43
N HIS A 436 8.30 20.07 -1.38
CA HIS A 436 7.89 19.58 -2.71
C HIS A 436 8.22 20.65 -3.76
N GLU A 437 8.85 20.22 -4.86
CA GLU A 437 9.34 21.14 -5.93
C GLU A 437 10.22 22.28 -5.38
N GLY A 438 11.04 21.97 -4.38
CA GLY A 438 11.98 22.90 -3.78
C GLY A 438 11.41 23.86 -2.75
N LEU A 439 10.10 23.86 -2.51
CA LEU A 439 9.40 24.76 -1.61
C LEU A 439 8.61 24.00 -0.54
N ALA A 440 8.48 24.62 0.65
CA ALA A 440 7.60 24.13 1.70
C ALA A 440 6.65 25.24 2.16
N ALA A 441 5.39 24.90 2.34
CA ALA A 441 4.42 25.79 2.98
C ALA A 441 4.60 25.75 4.48
N VAL A 442 4.65 26.92 5.12
CA VAL A 442 4.83 27.07 6.56
C VAL A 442 3.91 28.14 7.13
N VAL A 443 3.59 28.02 8.43
CA VAL A 443 2.82 29.03 9.16
C VAL A 443 3.65 29.56 10.32
N LYS A 444 3.74 30.88 10.43
CA LYS A 444 4.36 31.55 11.57
C LYS A 444 3.50 32.72 12.04
N GLY A 445 3.14 32.72 13.32
CA GLY A 445 2.26 33.76 13.87
C GLY A 445 0.90 33.85 13.17
N GLY A 446 0.35 32.70 12.73
CA GLY A 446 -0.93 32.61 12.03
C GLY A 446 -0.88 33.04 10.55
N LYS A 447 0.32 33.36 10.00
CA LYS A 447 0.46 33.75 8.59
C LYS A 447 1.11 32.63 7.79
N PRO A 448 0.48 32.17 6.71
CA PRO A 448 1.06 31.18 5.80
C PRO A 448 2.00 31.86 4.78
N PHE A 449 3.10 31.19 4.45
CA PHE A 449 4.04 31.59 3.38
C PHE A 449 4.90 30.40 2.95
N PHE A 450 5.64 30.56 1.86
CA PHE A 450 6.56 29.54 1.37
C PHE A 450 7.98 29.84 1.73
N ILE A 451 8.77 28.79 1.95
CA ILE A 451 10.21 28.86 2.16
C ILE A 451 10.93 27.90 1.20
N ASP A 452 12.13 28.23 0.81
CA ASP A 452 13.05 27.34 0.12
C ASP A 452 13.80 26.42 1.11
N LYS A 453 14.60 25.49 0.60
CA LYS A 453 15.39 24.52 1.42
C LYS A 453 16.44 25.17 2.33
N THR A 454 16.69 26.48 2.18
CA THR A 454 17.58 27.27 3.07
C THR A 454 16.80 28.05 4.13
N GLY A 455 15.47 28.03 4.08
CA GLY A 455 14.58 28.79 4.97
C GLY A 455 14.32 30.23 4.52
N ARG A 456 14.75 30.62 3.31
CA ARG A 456 14.44 31.94 2.74
C ARG A 456 13.05 31.96 2.14
N VAL A 457 12.39 33.11 2.22
CA VAL A 457 11.09 33.36 1.56
C VAL A 457 11.37 33.76 0.11
N PRO A 458 11.01 32.94 -0.89
CA PRO A 458 11.35 33.21 -2.30
C PRO A 458 10.50 34.33 -2.89
N PHE A 459 9.27 34.49 -2.44
CA PHE A 459 8.32 35.52 -2.87
C PHE A 459 7.31 35.83 -1.75
N LEU A 460 6.66 36.98 -1.83
CA LEU A 460 5.66 37.40 -0.87
C LEU A 460 4.26 37.06 -1.39
N LEU A 461 3.44 36.48 -0.51
CA LEU A 461 2.02 36.29 -0.79
C LEU A 461 1.22 37.58 -0.48
N PRO A 462 0.11 37.84 -1.18
CA PRO A 462 -0.84 38.89 -0.79
C PRO A 462 -1.26 38.72 0.68
N SER A 463 -1.41 39.83 1.40
CA SER A 463 -1.82 39.82 2.82
C SER A 463 -3.22 39.24 3.06
N THR A 464 -4.01 39.09 2.00
CA THR A 464 -5.35 38.52 1.96
C THR A 464 -5.35 36.98 1.86
N VAL A 465 -4.18 36.34 1.70
CA VAL A 465 -4.05 34.89 1.70
C VAL A 465 -4.22 34.35 3.12
N THR A 466 -5.14 33.42 3.31
CA THR A 466 -5.47 32.83 4.62
C THR A 466 -5.03 31.38 4.75
N GLU A 467 -5.00 30.63 3.64
CA GLU A 467 -4.60 29.23 3.60
C GLU A 467 -3.78 28.97 2.34
N ILE A 468 -2.85 28.02 2.41
CA ILE A 468 -2.03 27.57 1.28
C ILE A 468 -1.86 26.06 1.31
N GLY A 469 -1.65 25.44 0.14
CA GLY A 469 -1.26 24.03 0.03
C GLY A 469 0.14 23.90 -0.54
N MET A 470 0.59 22.65 -0.74
CA MET A 470 1.91 22.34 -1.32
C MET A 470 1.94 22.67 -2.81
N PHE A 471 3.14 22.98 -3.32
CA PHE A 471 3.40 22.95 -4.76
C PHE A 471 3.29 21.52 -5.28
N ASN A 472 2.65 21.36 -6.39
CA ASN A 472 2.60 20.12 -7.14
C ASN A 472 2.35 20.44 -8.63
N GLU A 473 3.15 19.85 -9.51
CA GLU A 473 3.06 20.05 -10.97
C GLU A 473 3.14 21.53 -11.39
N GLY A 474 3.96 22.31 -10.66
CA GLY A 474 4.26 23.70 -10.99
C GLY A 474 3.34 24.75 -10.37
N PHE A 475 2.34 24.39 -9.59
CA PHE A 475 1.42 25.34 -8.95
C PHE A 475 1.01 24.91 -7.53
N ALA A 476 0.63 25.88 -6.71
CA ALA A 476 0.16 25.66 -5.35
C ALA A 476 -1.20 26.30 -5.12
N PRO A 477 -2.14 25.64 -4.41
CA PRO A 477 -3.41 26.25 -4.07
C PRO A 477 -3.22 27.32 -3.01
N VAL A 478 -3.93 28.43 -3.21
CA VAL A 478 -4.00 29.55 -2.25
C VAL A 478 -5.44 29.99 -2.07
N LYS A 479 -5.81 30.31 -0.82
CA LYS A 479 -7.12 30.84 -0.48
C LYS A 479 -7.03 32.33 -0.25
N ILE A 480 -7.80 33.08 -1.02
CA ILE A 480 -7.88 34.53 -0.93
C ILE A 480 -9.34 34.89 -0.61
N GLY A 481 -9.56 35.44 0.59
CA GLY A 481 -10.92 35.57 1.12
C GLY A 481 -11.51 34.19 1.43
N ASP A 482 -12.66 33.89 0.81
CA ASP A 482 -13.37 32.60 0.96
C ASP A 482 -13.22 31.67 -0.26
N LYS A 483 -12.37 32.05 -1.24
CA LYS A 483 -12.21 31.34 -2.51
C LYS A 483 -10.77 30.85 -2.72
N TRP A 484 -10.68 29.70 -3.37
CA TRP A 484 -9.42 29.09 -3.77
C TRP A 484 -9.05 29.44 -5.20
N GLY A 485 -7.77 29.70 -5.41
CA GLY A 485 -7.09 29.83 -6.70
C GLY A 485 -5.72 29.15 -6.62
N PHE A 486 -4.88 29.39 -7.59
CA PHE A 486 -3.53 28.80 -7.64
C PHE A 486 -2.49 29.85 -8.02
N ILE A 487 -1.28 29.70 -7.48
CA ILE A 487 -0.09 30.46 -7.80
C ILE A 487 0.99 29.56 -8.41
N ASP A 488 1.86 30.14 -9.22
CA ASP A 488 3.10 29.51 -9.71
C ASP A 488 4.26 29.69 -8.70
N HIS A 489 5.44 29.14 -9.05
CA HIS A 489 6.67 29.25 -8.25
C HIS A 489 7.21 30.68 -8.07
N THR A 490 6.67 31.67 -8.79
CA THR A 490 7.01 33.07 -8.62
C THR A 490 6.08 33.77 -7.63
N GLY A 491 5.02 33.10 -7.18
CA GLY A 491 3.95 33.67 -6.37
C GLY A 491 2.88 34.40 -7.19
N THR A 492 2.94 34.30 -8.53
CA THR A 492 1.93 34.90 -9.41
C THR A 492 0.66 34.05 -9.44
N VAL A 493 -0.50 34.69 -9.28
CA VAL A 493 -1.79 34.01 -9.42
C VAL A 493 -2.01 33.60 -10.87
N VAL A 494 -1.97 32.30 -11.15
CA VAL A 494 -2.17 31.73 -12.49
C VAL A 494 -3.61 31.25 -12.68
N ILE A 495 -4.27 30.85 -11.61
CA ILE A 495 -5.69 30.50 -11.61
C ILE A 495 -6.40 31.39 -10.58
N PRO A 496 -7.33 32.29 -11.02
CA PRO A 496 -7.99 33.21 -10.11
C PRO A 496 -8.77 32.52 -8.98
N PRO A 497 -8.88 33.13 -7.78
CA PRO A 497 -9.59 32.56 -6.64
C PRO A 497 -11.11 32.61 -6.81
N THR A 498 -11.65 31.62 -7.49
CA THR A 498 -13.08 31.50 -7.83
C THR A 498 -13.72 30.23 -7.29
N TYR A 499 -12.92 29.25 -6.84
CA TYR A 499 -13.37 27.91 -6.48
C TYR A 499 -13.72 27.79 -5.00
N ASN A 500 -14.73 26.94 -4.70
CA ASN A 500 -15.15 26.66 -3.33
C ASN A 500 -14.19 25.73 -2.59
N GLU A 501 -13.67 24.72 -3.29
CA GLU A 501 -12.66 23.77 -2.82
C GLU A 501 -11.73 23.44 -3.98
N VAL A 502 -10.50 23.04 -3.63
CA VAL A 502 -9.49 22.59 -4.58
C VAL A 502 -8.72 21.41 -4.02
N ARG A 503 -8.17 20.58 -4.92
CA ARG A 503 -7.17 19.54 -4.64
C ARG A 503 -6.16 19.53 -5.75
N THR A 504 -4.91 19.21 -5.46
CA THR A 504 -3.92 18.90 -6.50
C THR A 504 -4.03 17.42 -6.89
N HIS A 505 -3.64 17.07 -8.13
CA HIS A 505 -3.91 15.77 -8.72
C HIS A 505 -3.32 14.57 -7.93
N GLN A 506 -2.21 14.76 -7.20
CA GLN A 506 -1.50 13.64 -6.56
C GLN A 506 -1.72 13.49 -5.05
N TYR A 507 -2.23 14.52 -4.34
CA TYR A 507 -2.36 14.46 -2.88
C TYR A 507 -3.64 15.15 -2.40
N GLU A 508 -4.33 14.53 -1.43
CA GLU A 508 -5.19 15.32 -0.57
C GLU A 508 -4.33 16.38 0.09
N THR A 509 -4.61 17.64 -0.18
CA THR A 509 -3.86 18.73 0.45
C THR A 509 -4.10 18.67 1.95
N ASP A 510 -3.07 18.27 2.71
CA ASP A 510 -2.98 18.67 4.11
C ASP A 510 -2.92 20.20 4.10
N ARG A 511 -4.05 20.84 4.42
CA ARG A 511 -4.18 22.29 4.47
C ARG A 511 -3.48 22.78 5.72
N LEU A 512 -2.63 23.79 5.59
CA LEU A 512 -2.09 24.56 6.69
C LEU A 512 -2.93 25.81 6.98
#